data_405a44c69b693a14a0a7c3884888f38c
#
_entry.id   405a44c69b693a14a0a7c3884888f38c
#
_cell.length_a   1.000
_cell.length_b   1.000
_cell.length_c   1.000
_cell.angle_alpha   90.00
_cell.angle_beta   90.00
_cell.angle_gamma   90.00
#
_symmetry.space_group_name_H-M   'P 1'
#
loop_
_entity.id
_entity.type
_entity.pdbx_description
1 polymer ?
#
loop_
_entity_poly.entity_id
_entity_poly.type
_entity_poly.pdbx_seq_one_letter_code
_entity_poly.pdbx_strand_id
1 'polypeptide(L)'
;LASNGYAKVKVYRKLKVALLSTGSELLYPGEEYKPGKIYSSTTFTLKSILKNSGVEVVEQKNCLDHEDSIIREIKNLTPKSDVIITTGGVSVGDKDLMESCMGKIGEVLFHRIAMKPGTPVMASKVDGKIVLSCSGSPFAAFCNFEVLFWDLYNKYYGLNVKQFEKGKVVKGSMKTSRLQRYVRCFVKDSEITIFDKHKNSMLKDLTNCNALLLQKQNESLDVNSSVDYIY
;
A
#
# COMPACT_ATOMS: atom_id res chain seq x y z
N LEU A 1 -28.33 13.64 17.31
CA LEU A 1 -29.31 12.63 16.88
C LEU A 1 -30.24 12.25 18.03
N ALA A 2 -29.69 11.87 19.20
CA ALA A 2 -30.51 11.50 20.38
C ALA A 2 -31.44 12.65 20.84
N SER A 3 -30.95 13.89 20.82
CA SER A 3 -31.76 15.09 21.15
C SER A 3 -32.94 15.31 20.21
N ASN A 4 -32.87 14.74 19.00
CA ASN A 4 -33.95 14.79 18.01
C ASN A 4 -34.78 13.48 17.96
N GLY A 5 -34.65 12.62 18.97
CA GLY A 5 -35.44 11.39 19.08
C GLY A 5 -34.97 10.20 18.23
N TYR A 6 -33.85 10.28 17.54
CA TYR A 6 -33.33 9.17 16.73
C TYR A 6 -32.58 8.16 17.59
N ALA A 7 -33.17 6.99 17.80
CA ALA A 7 -32.55 5.88 18.52
C ALA A 7 -31.61 5.02 17.62
N LYS A 8 -31.79 5.11 16.30
CA LYS A 8 -31.00 4.34 15.31
C LYS A 8 -30.72 5.19 14.09
N VAL A 9 -29.54 5.01 13.50
CA VAL A 9 -29.14 5.65 12.25
C VAL A 9 -28.60 4.60 11.27
N LYS A 10 -28.81 4.83 9.98
CA LYS A 10 -28.19 4.03 8.95
C LYS A 10 -26.74 4.48 8.77
N VAL A 11 -25.82 3.54 8.82
CA VAL A 11 -24.40 3.78 8.59
C VAL A 11 -23.87 2.82 7.51
N TYR A 12 -22.77 3.18 6.88
CA TYR A 12 -22.07 2.24 6.01
C TYR A 12 -21.53 1.07 6.86
N ARG A 13 -21.60 -0.15 6.31
CA ARG A 13 -20.89 -1.28 6.91
C ARG A 13 -19.38 -1.07 6.76
N LYS A 14 -18.59 -1.67 7.61
CA LYS A 14 -17.13 -1.63 7.48
C LYS A 14 -16.69 -2.27 6.16
N LEU A 15 -15.74 -1.63 5.48
CA LEU A 15 -15.05 -2.23 4.34
C LEU A 15 -14.26 -3.45 4.84
N LYS A 16 -14.43 -4.58 4.17
CA LYS A 16 -13.75 -5.83 4.51
C LYS A 16 -12.54 -6.02 3.62
N VAL A 17 -11.37 -6.11 4.22
CA VAL A 17 -10.09 -6.29 3.52
C VAL A 17 -9.44 -7.58 3.94
N ALA A 18 -8.96 -8.37 2.98
CA ALA A 18 -8.07 -9.50 3.22
C ALA A 18 -6.63 -9.12 2.83
N LEU A 19 -5.66 -9.62 3.60
CA LEU A 19 -4.23 -9.41 3.37
C LEU A 19 -3.56 -10.75 3.04
N LEU A 20 -2.84 -10.80 1.93
CA LEU A 20 -2.13 -11.98 1.46
C LEU A 20 -0.68 -11.64 1.13
N SER A 21 0.29 -12.22 1.84
CA SER A 21 1.69 -12.15 1.42
C SER A 21 2.03 -13.36 0.55
N THR A 22 2.78 -13.14 -0.54
CA THR A 22 3.37 -14.22 -1.32
C THR A 22 4.88 -14.18 -1.18
N GLY A 23 5.49 -15.33 -0.96
CA GLY A 23 6.94 -15.47 -0.83
C GLY A 23 7.31 -16.71 -0.05
N SER A 24 8.09 -17.59 -0.67
CA SER A 24 8.60 -18.79 -0.02
C SER A 24 9.61 -18.47 1.09
N GLU A 25 10.20 -17.26 1.09
CA GLU A 25 11.14 -16.79 2.11
C GLU A 25 10.47 -16.30 3.39
N LEU A 26 9.13 -16.11 3.40
CA LEU A 26 8.42 -15.45 4.49
C LEU A 26 8.12 -16.39 5.66
N LEU A 27 8.36 -15.89 6.87
CA LEU A 27 7.90 -16.45 8.14
C LEU A 27 6.89 -15.52 8.80
N TYR A 28 5.98 -16.09 9.58
CA TYR A 28 5.15 -15.29 10.48
C TYR A 28 5.93 -14.85 11.72
N PRO A 29 5.69 -13.66 12.25
CA PRO A 29 6.19 -13.30 13.58
C PRO A 29 5.76 -14.34 14.62
N GLY A 30 6.73 -14.86 15.38
CA GLY A 30 6.52 -15.93 16.37
C GLY A 30 6.92 -17.33 15.89
N GLU A 31 7.12 -17.55 14.57
CA GLU A 31 7.71 -18.77 14.06
C GLU A 31 9.22 -18.80 14.35
N GLU A 32 9.80 -20.00 14.51
CA GLU A 32 11.22 -20.16 14.67
C GLU A 32 12.00 -19.69 13.44
N TYR A 33 13.05 -18.89 13.66
CA TYR A 33 13.88 -18.39 12.56
C TYR A 33 14.58 -19.54 11.84
N LYS A 34 14.59 -19.47 10.51
CA LYS A 34 15.32 -20.42 9.63
C LYS A 34 16.27 -19.64 8.72
N PRO A 35 17.50 -20.10 8.50
CA PRO A 35 18.43 -19.46 7.56
C PRO A 35 17.78 -19.25 6.19
N GLY A 36 18.01 -18.09 5.58
CA GLY A 36 17.42 -17.72 4.29
C GLY A 36 15.96 -17.26 4.34
N LYS A 37 15.34 -17.20 5.52
CA LYS A 37 13.99 -16.69 5.72
C LYS A 37 14.00 -15.29 6.34
N ILE A 38 12.92 -14.57 6.13
CA ILE A 38 12.65 -13.24 6.72
C ILE A 38 11.25 -13.22 7.31
N TYR A 39 11.03 -12.44 8.36
CA TYR A 39 9.69 -12.27 8.90
C TYR A 39 8.85 -11.32 8.06
N SER A 40 7.61 -11.72 7.76
CA SER A 40 6.62 -10.87 7.10
C SER A 40 6.28 -9.69 8.01
N SER A 41 6.62 -8.46 7.60
CA SER A 41 6.32 -7.24 8.34
C SER A 41 5.28 -6.38 7.65
N THR A 42 5.23 -6.40 6.33
CA THR A 42 4.42 -5.50 5.51
C THR A 42 2.93 -5.66 5.79
N THR A 43 2.40 -6.87 5.78
CA THR A 43 0.98 -7.10 6.05
C THR A 43 0.58 -6.75 7.48
N PHE A 44 1.49 -6.85 8.45
CA PHE A 44 1.23 -6.39 9.82
C PHE A 44 1.14 -4.88 9.91
N THR A 45 2.01 -4.16 9.20
CA THR A 45 1.94 -2.69 9.08
C THR A 45 0.62 -2.27 8.43
N LEU A 46 0.28 -2.84 7.27
CA LEU A 46 -0.98 -2.52 6.58
C LEU A 46 -2.21 -2.86 7.44
N LYS A 47 -2.19 -3.99 8.15
CA LYS A 47 -3.26 -4.36 9.09
C LYS A 47 -3.47 -3.32 10.19
N SER A 48 -2.39 -2.77 10.74
CA SER A 48 -2.45 -1.73 11.76
C SER A 48 -3.10 -0.46 11.21
N ILE A 49 -2.68 0.00 10.03
CA ILE A 49 -3.24 1.17 9.36
C ILE A 49 -4.73 0.98 9.07
N LEU A 50 -5.10 -0.14 8.45
CA LEU A 50 -6.48 -0.47 8.12
C LEU A 50 -7.39 -0.47 9.35
N LYS A 51 -6.95 -1.12 10.45
CA LYS A 51 -7.71 -1.14 11.71
C LYS A 51 -7.93 0.25 12.29
N ASN A 52 -6.90 1.08 12.29
CA ASN A 52 -6.97 2.46 12.80
C ASN A 52 -7.91 3.34 11.94
N SER A 53 -8.14 2.97 10.69
CA SER A 53 -9.04 3.65 9.76
C SER A 53 -10.46 3.06 9.75
N GLY A 54 -10.79 2.18 10.70
CA GLY A 54 -12.11 1.58 10.81
C GLY A 54 -12.42 0.47 9.81
N VAL A 55 -11.41 -0.01 9.07
CA VAL A 55 -11.53 -1.13 8.12
C VAL A 55 -11.49 -2.46 8.89
N GLU A 56 -12.32 -3.41 8.50
CA GLU A 56 -12.33 -4.77 9.03
C GLU A 56 -11.32 -5.63 8.24
N VAL A 57 -10.22 -6.03 8.87
CA VAL A 57 -9.30 -7.01 8.27
C VAL A 57 -9.83 -8.40 8.59
N VAL A 58 -10.48 -9.03 7.60
CA VAL A 58 -11.16 -10.32 7.77
C VAL A 58 -10.21 -11.51 7.78
N GLU A 59 -9.10 -11.42 7.09
CA GLU A 59 -8.09 -12.48 7.04
C GLU A 59 -6.70 -11.90 6.73
N GLN A 60 -5.66 -12.52 7.30
CA GLN A 60 -4.25 -12.22 7.00
C GLN A 60 -3.51 -13.54 6.89
N LYS A 61 -2.94 -13.80 5.71
CA LYS A 61 -2.23 -15.06 5.39
C LYS A 61 -0.93 -14.82 4.65
N ASN A 62 -0.04 -15.81 4.73
CA ASN A 62 1.06 -16.00 3.78
C ASN A 62 0.70 -17.20 2.88
N CYS A 63 1.09 -17.16 1.62
CA CYS A 63 1.06 -18.32 0.74
C CYS A 63 2.42 -18.50 0.04
N LEU A 64 2.64 -19.69 -0.46
CA LEU A 64 3.80 -19.98 -1.26
C LEU A 64 3.70 -19.25 -2.60
N ASP A 65 4.87 -18.90 -3.14
CA ASP A 65 5.02 -18.22 -4.43
C ASP A 65 4.86 -19.21 -5.61
N HIS A 66 3.69 -19.86 -5.64
CA HIS A 66 3.26 -20.80 -6.66
C HIS A 66 1.87 -20.43 -7.16
N GLU A 67 1.67 -20.53 -8.46
CA GLU A 67 0.44 -20.13 -9.15
C GLU A 67 -0.81 -20.76 -8.51
N ASP A 68 -0.85 -22.09 -8.37
CA ASP A 68 -2.00 -22.78 -7.79
C ASP A 68 -2.31 -22.35 -6.35
N SER A 69 -1.26 -22.05 -5.56
CA SER A 69 -1.43 -21.56 -4.19
C SER A 69 -2.04 -20.16 -4.16
N ILE A 70 -1.53 -19.26 -5.00
CA ILE A 70 -2.03 -17.88 -5.11
C ILE A 70 -3.49 -17.89 -5.59
N ILE A 71 -3.80 -18.60 -6.67
CA ILE A 71 -5.15 -18.69 -7.23
C ILE A 71 -6.12 -19.23 -6.19
N ARG A 72 -5.76 -20.32 -5.51
CA ARG A 72 -6.59 -20.93 -4.47
C ARG A 72 -6.87 -19.95 -3.33
N GLU A 73 -5.85 -19.26 -2.82
CA GLU A 73 -6.03 -18.31 -1.71
C GLU A 73 -6.85 -17.08 -2.14
N ILE A 74 -6.64 -16.52 -3.32
CA ILE A 74 -7.46 -15.42 -3.85
C ILE A 74 -8.93 -15.85 -3.95
N LYS A 75 -9.22 -17.01 -4.52
CA LYS A 75 -10.60 -17.54 -4.61
C LYS A 75 -11.23 -17.78 -3.24
N ASN A 76 -10.47 -18.23 -2.25
CA ASN A 76 -10.94 -18.42 -0.89
C ASN A 76 -11.23 -17.09 -0.15
N LEU A 77 -10.50 -16.02 -0.49
CA LEU A 77 -10.63 -14.69 0.13
C LEU A 77 -11.73 -13.83 -0.53
N THR A 78 -11.97 -14.01 -1.82
CA THR A 78 -12.93 -13.23 -2.61
C THR A 78 -14.34 -13.20 -1.99
N PRO A 79 -14.97 -14.30 -1.55
CA PRO A 79 -16.32 -14.26 -0.96
C PRO A 79 -16.36 -13.61 0.42
N LYS A 80 -15.24 -13.47 1.13
CA LYS A 80 -15.13 -12.96 2.49
C LYS A 80 -14.81 -11.47 2.56
N SER A 81 -14.27 -10.89 1.49
CA SER A 81 -13.72 -9.53 1.46
C SER A 81 -14.32 -8.67 0.34
N ASP A 82 -14.17 -7.36 0.46
CA ASP A 82 -14.49 -6.41 -0.60
C ASP A 82 -13.26 -6.07 -1.44
N VAL A 83 -12.10 -6.06 -0.77
CA VAL A 83 -10.80 -5.82 -1.37
C VAL A 83 -9.81 -6.84 -0.83
N ILE A 84 -8.97 -7.39 -1.69
CA ILE A 84 -7.82 -8.21 -1.32
C ILE A 84 -6.57 -7.38 -1.62
N ILE A 85 -5.67 -7.25 -0.64
CA ILE A 85 -4.37 -6.61 -0.83
C ILE A 85 -3.32 -7.71 -0.76
N THR A 86 -2.54 -7.87 -1.83
CA THR A 86 -1.41 -8.80 -1.84
C THR A 86 -0.10 -8.07 -1.76
N THR A 87 0.94 -8.70 -1.21
CA THR A 87 2.31 -8.20 -1.19
C THR A 87 3.26 -9.28 -1.67
N GLY A 88 4.12 -8.95 -2.63
CA GLY A 88 4.96 -9.92 -3.34
C GLY A 88 4.30 -10.45 -4.61
N GLY A 89 5.03 -11.29 -5.34
CA GLY A 89 4.56 -11.88 -6.60
C GLY A 89 4.48 -10.92 -7.78
N VAL A 90 4.57 -9.61 -7.58
CA VAL A 90 4.70 -8.60 -8.64
C VAL A 90 6.16 -8.19 -8.82
N SER A 91 6.68 -8.25 -10.03
CA SER A 91 8.08 -8.01 -10.35
C SER A 91 8.24 -7.12 -11.59
N VAL A 92 9.45 -6.63 -11.82
CA VAL A 92 9.83 -5.94 -13.07
C VAL A 92 10.30 -6.90 -14.16
N GLY A 93 10.49 -8.18 -13.88
CA GLY A 93 10.98 -9.21 -14.78
C GLY A 93 9.88 -9.94 -15.56
N ASP A 94 10.29 -10.81 -16.48
CA ASP A 94 9.40 -11.56 -17.39
C ASP A 94 8.55 -12.67 -16.71
N LYS A 95 8.75 -12.88 -15.41
CA LYS A 95 8.01 -13.85 -14.58
C LYS A 95 7.20 -13.16 -13.51
N ASP A 96 6.25 -12.31 -13.91
CA ASP A 96 5.29 -11.76 -12.98
C ASP A 96 4.20 -12.81 -12.71
N LEU A 97 4.41 -13.55 -11.62
CA LEU A 97 3.53 -14.65 -11.24
C LEU A 97 2.11 -14.16 -10.94
N MET A 98 1.99 -12.96 -10.34
CA MET A 98 0.68 -12.40 -10.00
C MET A 98 -0.10 -12.00 -11.25
N GLU A 99 0.55 -11.45 -12.28
CA GLU A 99 -0.10 -11.13 -13.57
C GLU A 99 -0.65 -12.39 -14.22
N SER A 100 0.16 -13.48 -14.28
CA SER A 100 -0.29 -14.77 -14.79
C SER A 100 -1.51 -15.31 -14.03
N CYS A 101 -1.44 -15.27 -12.67
CA CYS A 101 -2.54 -15.75 -11.83
C CYS A 101 -3.82 -14.95 -12.07
N MET A 102 -3.74 -13.62 -12.05
CA MET A 102 -4.93 -12.77 -12.18
C MET A 102 -5.52 -12.83 -13.59
N GLY A 103 -4.69 -12.96 -14.63
CA GLY A 103 -5.17 -13.15 -16.01
C GLY A 103 -5.97 -14.44 -16.22
N LYS A 104 -5.74 -15.48 -15.38
CA LYS A 104 -6.48 -16.76 -15.45
C LYS A 104 -7.82 -16.74 -14.72
N ILE A 105 -7.98 -15.92 -13.68
CA ILE A 105 -9.15 -15.95 -12.81
C ILE A 105 -9.96 -14.66 -12.79
N GLY A 106 -9.53 -13.64 -13.51
CA GLY A 106 -10.17 -12.34 -13.52
C GLY A 106 -9.70 -11.45 -14.63
N GLU A 107 -9.84 -10.15 -14.43
CA GLU A 107 -9.46 -9.09 -15.35
C GLU A 107 -8.34 -8.25 -14.72
N VAL A 108 -7.22 -8.06 -15.41
CA VAL A 108 -6.17 -7.13 -15.03
C VAL A 108 -6.58 -5.72 -15.47
N LEU A 109 -6.79 -4.83 -14.50
CA LEU A 109 -7.20 -3.44 -14.76
C LEU A 109 -6.01 -2.56 -15.15
N PHE A 110 -4.90 -2.71 -14.43
CA PHE A 110 -3.61 -2.13 -14.79
C PHE A 110 -2.47 -2.95 -14.18
N HIS A 111 -1.31 -2.88 -14.83
CA HIS A 111 -0.07 -3.47 -14.35
C HIS A 111 1.07 -2.47 -14.54
N ARG A 112 1.78 -2.17 -13.45
CA ARG A 112 2.85 -1.18 -13.32
C ARG A 112 2.37 0.27 -13.41
N ILE A 113 2.95 1.09 -12.56
CA ILE A 113 2.74 2.54 -12.54
C ILE A 113 4.11 3.23 -12.58
N ALA A 114 4.19 4.36 -13.25
CA ALA A 114 5.42 5.16 -13.36
C ALA A 114 5.74 5.90 -12.05
N MET A 115 5.90 5.16 -10.94
CA MET A 115 6.22 5.67 -9.62
C MET A 115 7.47 5.00 -9.02
N LYS A 116 8.12 5.65 -8.06
CA LYS A 116 9.27 5.14 -7.32
C LYS A 116 9.17 5.55 -5.85
N PRO A 117 9.29 4.58 -4.87
CA PRO A 117 9.32 3.14 -5.08
C PRO A 117 7.94 2.61 -5.46
N GLY A 118 7.87 1.33 -5.88
CA GLY A 118 6.59 0.66 -6.11
C GLY A 118 6.10 0.63 -7.56
N THR A 119 6.99 0.81 -8.55
CA THR A 119 6.66 0.60 -9.98
C THR A 119 5.92 -0.73 -10.23
N PRO A 120 6.36 -1.89 -9.68
CA PRO A 120 5.60 -3.12 -9.79
C PRO A 120 4.43 -3.11 -8.80
N VAL A 121 3.30 -2.72 -9.32
CA VAL A 121 1.99 -2.74 -8.65
C VAL A 121 0.94 -3.07 -9.67
N MET A 122 -0.09 -3.81 -9.29
CA MET A 122 -1.16 -4.22 -10.17
C MET A 122 -2.52 -4.09 -9.47
N ALA A 123 -3.55 -3.74 -10.21
CA ALA A 123 -4.92 -3.95 -9.78
C ALA A 123 -5.63 -4.89 -10.75
N SER A 124 -6.41 -5.78 -10.21
CA SER A 124 -7.25 -6.71 -10.96
C SER A 124 -8.63 -6.87 -10.31
N LYS A 125 -9.55 -7.43 -11.06
CA LYS A 125 -10.92 -7.69 -10.62
C LYS A 125 -11.20 -9.19 -10.72
N VAL A 126 -11.51 -9.82 -9.59
CA VAL A 126 -11.86 -11.25 -9.50
C VAL A 126 -13.23 -11.36 -8.85
N ASP A 127 -14.19 -11.99 -9.53
CA ASP A 127 -15.59 -12.14 -9.07
C ASP A 127 -16.21 -10.81 -8.57
N GLY A 128 -15.93 -9.72 -9.27
CA GLY A 128 -16.42 -8.38 -8.92
C GLY A 128 -15.66 -7.69 -7.78
N LYS A 129 -14.65 -8.31 -7.17
CA LYS A 129 -13.83 -7.76 -6.08
C LYS A 129 -12.49 -7.23 -6.61
N ILE A 130 -11.97 -6.21 -5.97
CA ILE A 130 -10.64 -5.65 -6.33
C ILE A 130 -9.55 -6.43 -5.62
N VAL A 131 -8.54 -6.83 -6.38
CA VAL A 131 -7.27 -7.37 -5.89
C VAL A 131 -6.19 -6.33 -6.20
N LEU A 132 -5.66 -5.69 -5.16
CA LEU A 132 -4.55 -4.73 -5.24
C LEU A 132 -3.26 -5.47 -4.89
N SER A 133 -2.42 -5.70 -5.89
CA SER A 133 -1.15 -6.42 -5.73
C SER A 133 0.00 -5.43 -5.61
N CYS A 134 0.52 -5.29 -4.40
CA CYS A 134 1.60 -4.37 -4.06
C CYS A 134 2.97 -5.03 -4.17
N SER A 135 4.00 -4.23 -4.36
CA SER A 135 5.41 -4.66 -4.39
C SER A 135 5.78 -5.52 -3.18
N GLY A 136 6.74 -6.44 -3.33
CA GLY A 136 7.24 -7.25 -2.22
C GLY A 136 8.13 -6.46 -1.22
N SER A 137 8.79 -5.40 -1.67
CA SER A 137 9.62 -4.55 -0.80
C SER A 137 8.73 -3.74 0.17
N PRO A 138 9.00 -3.78 1.50
CA PRO A 138 8.10 -3.20 2.50
C PRO A 138 7.72 -1.73 2.28
N PHE A 139 8.70 -0.87 2.02
CA PHE A 139 8.39 0.54 1.79
C PHE A 139 7.70 0.79 0.43
N ALA A 140 8.02 0.00 -0.59
CA ALA A 140 7.35 0.09 -1.88
C ALA A 140 5.87 -0.34 -1.76
N ALA A 141 5.60 -1.43 -1.04
CA ALA A 141 4.24 -1.87 -0.75
C ALA A 141 3.45 -0.83 0.04
N PHE A 142 4.09 -0.19 1.03
CA PHE A 142 3.50 0.90 1.79
C PHE A 142 3.15 2.09 0.87
N CYS A 143 4.05 2.51 -0.02
CA CYS A 143 3.76 3.58 -1.00
C CYS A 143 2.63 3.19 -1.97
N ASN A 144 2.63 1.95 -2.48
CA ASN A 144 1.54 1.46 -3.33
C ASN A 144 0.20 1.53 -2.60
N PHE A 145 0.17 1.10 -1.33
CA PHE A 145 -1.01 1.15 -0.49
C PHE A 145 -1.49 2.60 -0.27
N GLU A 146 -0.60 3.50 0.20
CA GLU A 146 -0.97 4.89 0.50
C GLU A 146 -1.47 5.66 -0.73
N VAL A 147 -0.95 5.36 -1.91
CA VAL A 147 -1.32 6.05 -3.15
C VAL A 147 -2.61 5.50 -3.76
N LEU A 148 -2.90 4.20 -3.62
CA LEU A 148 -3.97 3.55 -4.37
C LEU A 148 -5.16 3.13 -3.50
N PHE A 149 -4.92 2.70 -2.25
CA PHE A 149 -5.98 2.18 -1.40
C PHE A 149 -6.98 3.26 -0.97
N TRP A 150 -6.51 4.46 -0.68
CA TRP A 150 -7.38 5.51 -0.17
C TRP A 150 -8.39 6.01 -1.20
N ASP A 151 -8.09 5.92 -2.49
CA ASP A 151 -9.05 6.20 -3.55
C ASP A 151 -10.20 5.19 -3.56
N LEU A 152 -9.89 3.89 -3.37
CA LEU A 152 -10.90 2.84 -3.21
C LEU A 152 -11.75 3.08 -1.95
N TYR A 153 -11.10 3.41 -0.84
CA TYR A 153 -11.77 3.73 0.43
C TYR A 153 -12.70 4.93 0.30
N ASN A 154 -12.22 6.01 -0.28
CA ASN A 154 -12.99 7.22 -0.52
C ASN A 154 -14.21 6.93 -1.37
N LYS A 155 -14.03 6.20 -2.46
CA LYS A 155 -15.14 5.82 -3.35
C LYS A 155 -16.17 4.94 -2.67
N TYR A 156 -15.72 4.02 -1.80
CA TYR A 156 -16.61 3.12 -1.07
C TYR A 156 -17.52 3.86 -0.09
N TYR A 157 -17.00 4.84 0.62
CA TYR A 157 -17.72 5.58 1.66
C TYR A 157 -18.29 6.94 1.20
N GLY A 158 -18.00 7.38 -0.03
CA GLY A 158 -18.32 8.73 -0.49
C GLY A 158 -17.56 9.81 0.28
N LEU A 159 -16.33 9.51 0.69
CA LEU A 159 -15.47 10.40 1.48
C LEU A 159 -14.37 11.02 0.61
N ASN A 160 -13.61 11.89 1.23
CA ASN A 160 -12.45 12.55 0.64
C ASN A 160 -11.35 12.71 1.69
N VAL A 161 -10.86 11.55 2.20
CA VAL A 161 -9.77 11.49 3.18
C VAL A 161 -8.44 11.26 2.47
N LYS A 162 -7.32 11.57 3.12
CA LYS A 162 -5.98 11.37 2.57
C LYS A 162 -5.77 12.08 1.21
N GLN A 163 -5.99 13.39 1.18
CA GLN A 163 -5.66 14.23 0.02
C GLN A 163 -4.23 14.74 0.10
N PHE A 164 -3.68 15.08 -1.06
CA PHE A 164 -2.42 15.81 -1.12
C PHE A 164 -2.62 17.25 -0.61
N GLU A 165 -1.72 17.65 0.26
CA GLU A 165 -1.57 19.00 0.77
C GLU A 165 -0.30 19.64 0.20
N LYS A 166 -0.18 20.96 0.25
CA LYS A 166 1.02 21.68 -0.16
C LYS A 166 1.87 22.09 1.02
N GLY A 167 3.17 21.88 0.89
CA GLY A 167 4.14 22.31 1.87
C GLY A 167 5.41 22.84 1.23
N LYS A 168 6.28 23.40 2.06
CA LYS A 168 7.55 24.03 1.68
C LYS A 168 8.72 23.24 2.26
N VAL A 169 9.68 22.88 1.43
CA VAL A 169 10.92 22.24 1.88
C VAL A 169 11.76 23.23 2.66
N VAL A 170 12.01 22.94 3.95
CA VAL A 170 12.88 23.76 4.82
C VAL A 170 14.22 23.11 5.08
N LYS A 171 14.34 21.79 4.88
CA LYS A 171 15.59 21.05 5.05
C LYS A 171 15.65 19.84 4.12
N GLY A 172 16.85 19.60 3.58
CA GLY A 172 17.16 18.50 2.66
C GLY A 172 16.97 18.88 1.19
N SER A 173 17.34 17.98 0.30
CA SER A 173 17.22 18.17 -1.15
C SER A 173 17.06 16.83 -1.86
N MET A 174 16.57 16.85 -3.08
CA MET A 174 16.42 15.66 -3.94
C MET A 174 16.87 15.98 -5.36
N LYS A 175 17.78 15.15 -5.88
CA LYS A 175 18.16 15.21 -7.31
C LYS A 175 16.98 14.76 -8.17
N THR A 176 16.98 15.20 -9.42
CA THR A 176 15.99 14.81 -10.44
C THR A 176 15.81 13.29 -10.51
N SER A 177 14.61 12.87 -10.89
CA SER A 177 14.27 11.46 -11.11
C SER A 177 13.48 11.32 -12.41
N ARG A 178 13.77 10.28 -13.18
CA ARG A 178 13.03 9.94 -14.39
C ARG A 178 11.59 9.47 -14.11
N LEU A 179 11.30 9.08 -12.87
CA LEU A 179 9.97 8.69 -12.43
C LEU A 179 9.55 9.60 -11.29
N GLN A 180 8.24 9.81 -11.17
CA GLN A 180 7.64 10.38 -9.97
C GLN A 180 8.08 9.61 -8.73
N ARG A 181 8.45 10.31 -7.65
CA ARG A 181 8.93 9.68 -6.42
C ARG A 181 8.07 10.05 -5.22
N TYR A 182 7.81 9.04 -4.39
CA TYR A 182 7.25 9.21 -3.06
C TYR A 182 8.37 9.05 -2.03
N VAL A 183 8.57 10.09 -1.23
CA VAL A 183 9.72 10.19 -0.33
C VAL A 183 9.23 10.43 1.09
N ARG A 184 9.74 9.64 2.02
CA ARG A 184 9.46 9.82 3.44
C ARG A 184 9.96 11.18 3.89
N CYS A 185 9.11 11.92 4.59
CA CYS A 185 9.47 13.21 5.13
C CYS A 185 8.80 13.45 6.49
N PHE A 186 9.25 14.46 7.18
CA PHE A 186 8.57 14.98 8.36
C PHE A 186 7.98 16.33 8.01
N VAL A 187 6.69 16.50 8.31
CA VAL A 187 5.95 17.73 8.06
C VAL A 187 5.45 18.28 9.37
N LYS A 188 5.69 19.56 9.60
CA LYS A 188 5.14 20.34 10.71
C LYS A 188 4.79 21.73 10.19
N ASP A 189 3.57 22.18 10.43
CA ASP A 189 3.06 23.51 10.03
C ASP A 189 3.31 23.81 8.52
N SER A 190 3.10 22.78 7.66
CA SER A 190 3.41 22.79 6.21
C SER A 190 4.90 22.97 5.85
N GLU A 191 5.80 22.93 6.83
CA GLU A 191 7.24 22.87 6.65
C GLU A 191 7.73 21.42 6.53
N ILE A 192 8.50 21.14 5.48
CA ILE A 192 8.90 19.78 5.12
C ILE A 192 10.40 19.59 5.34
N THR A 193 10.75 18.58 6.15
CA THR A 193 12.12 18.08 6.29
C THR A 193 12.27 16.78 5.49
N ILE A 194 13.18 16.76 4.53
CA ILE A 194 13.58 15.58 3.76
C ILE A 194 14.79 14.94 4.43
N PHE A 195 14.78 13.62 4.61
CA PHE A 195 15.91 12.90 5.20
C PHE A 195 16.84 12.32 4.12
N ASP A 196 18.16 12.38 4.35
CA ASP A 196 19.17 12.06 3.33
C ASP A 196 19.32 10.58 2.97
N LYS A 197 18.84 9.66 3.82
CA LYS A 197 19.05 8.21 3.64
C LYS A 197 17.73 7.45 3.63
N HIS A 198 17.36 6.95 2.47
CA HIS A 198 16.14 6.15 2.30
C HIS A 198 16.48 4.77 1.73
N LYS A 199 16.26 3.70 2.50
CA LYS A 199 16.34 2.31 2.02
C LYS A 199 14.93 1.74 1.86
N ASN A 200 14.59 1.24 0.69
CA ASN A 200 13.25 0.69 0.40
C ASN A 200 12.93 -0.57 1.20
N SER A 201 13.96 -1.30 1.66
CA SER A 201 13.80 -2.52 2.47
C SER A 201 13.53 -2.25 3.96
N MET A 202 13.57 -0.99 4.43
CA MET A 202 13.48 -0.67 5.85
C MET A 202 12.22 0.16 6.14
N LEU A 203 11.30 -0.42 6.92
CA LEU A 203 10.16 0.31 7.50
C LEU A 203 10.56 1.16 8.72
N LYS A 204 11.68 0.84 9.39
CA LYS A 204 12.14 1.57 10.57
C LYS A 204 12.23 3.08 10.35
N ASP A 205 12.65 3.49 9.14
CA ASP A 205 12.77 4.92 8.82
C ASP A 205 11.40 5.64 8.79
N LEU A 206 10.27 4.91 8.75
CA LEU A 206 8.93 5.50 8.86
C LEU A 206 8.63 6.03 10.27
N THR A 207 9.31 5.54 11.30
CA THR A 207 9.07 5.99 12.68
C THR A 207 9.45 7.46 12.92
N ASN A 208 10.32 8.01 12.07
CA ASN A 208 10.74 9.41 12.13
C ASN A 208 10.04 10.29 11.09
N CYS A 209 9.08 9.73 10.36
CA CYS A 209 8.33 10.39 9.29
C CYS A 209 6.85 10.39 9.64
N ASN A 210 6.13 11.38 9.17
CA ASN A 210 4.68 11.43 9.30
C ASN A 210 3.98 11.65 7.95
N ALA A 211 4.74 11.81 6.86
CA ALA A 211 4.17 12.06 5.54
C ALA A 211 5.04 11.48 4.42
N LEU A 212 4.44 11.34 3.25
CA LEU A 212 5.10 11.09 1.98
C LEU A 212 5.01 12.35 1.11
N LEU A 213 6.12 12.94 0.75
CA LEU A 213 6.15 13.99 -0.26
C LEU A 213 6.17 13.39 -1.68
N LEU A 214 5.58 14.11 -2.62
CA LEU A 214 5.56 13.78 -4.03
C LEU A 214 6.59 14.63 -4.78
N GLN A 215 7.68 14.02 -5.23
CA GLN A 215 8.58 14.63 -6.21
C GLN A 215 8.10 14.30 -7.61
N LYS A 216 7.77 15.30 -8.41
CA LYS A 216 7.34 15.10 -9.80
C LYS A 216 8.51 14.61 -10.68
N GLN A 217 8.15 14.00 -11.79
CA GLN A 217 9.12 13.54 -12.79
C GLN A 217 9.99 14.70 -13.30
N ASN A 218 11.30 14.46 -13.40
CA ASN A 218 12.31 15.41 -13.87
C ASN A 218 12.43 16.71 -13.05
N GLU A 219 11.88 16.74 -11.84
CA GLU A 219 11.97 17.86 -10.91
C GLU A 219 13.07 17.59 -9.86
N SER A 220 13.90 18.58 -9.53
CA SER A 220 14.75 18.57 -8.34
C SER A 220 14.04 19.30 -7.22
N LEU A 221 14.34 18.93 -5.98
CA LEU A 221 13.82 19.61 -4.79
C LEU A 221 14.97 20.15 -3.96
N ASP A 222 14.87 21.42 -3.62
CA ASP A 222 15.81 22.14 -2.75
C ASP A 222 15.04 22.90 -1.67
N VAL A 223 15.75 23.50 -0.73
CA VAL A 223 15.14 24.39 0.27
C VAL A 223 14.35 25.48 -0.44
N ASN A 224 13.16 25.75 0.04
CA ASN A 224 12.13 26.63 -0.50
C ASN A 224 11.28 26.02 -1.66
N SER A 225 11.55 24.81 -2.15
CA SER A 225 10.64 24.13 -3.10
C SER A 225 9.26 23.96 -2.49
N SER A 226 8.20 24.27 -3.28
CA SER A 226 6.81 23.95 -2.93
C SER A 226 6.48 22.58 -3.47
N VAL A 227 6.00 21.66 -2.63
CA VAL A 227 5.73 20.28 -3.02
C VAL A 227 4.41 19.80 -2.44
N ASP A 228 3.83 18.81 -3.12
CA ASP A 228 2.65 18.11 -2.62
C ASP A 228 3.10 16.98 -1.66
N TYR A 229 2.34 16.76 -0.58
CA TYR A 229 2.57 15.66 0.36
C TYR A 229 1.26 15.06 0.84
N ILE A 230 1.30 13.85 1.37
CA ILE A 230 0.18 13.13 1.97
C ILE A 230 0.59 12.55 3.32
N TYR A 231 -0.30 12.69 4.33
CA TYR A 231 -0.09 12.11 5.67
C TYR A 231 -0.39 10.62 5.73
#